data_127d99de421bc300721d1cc24e90a343
#
_entry.id   127d99de421bc300721d1cc24e90a343
#
_cell.length_a   1.000
_cell.length_b   1.000
_cell.length_c   1.000
_cell.angle_alpha   90.00
_cell.angle_beta   90.00
_cell.angle_gamma   90.00
#
_symmetry.space_group_name_H-M   'P 1'
#
loop_
_entity.id
_entity.type
_entity.pdbx_description
1 polymer ?
#
loop_
_entity_poly.entity_id
_entity_poly.type
_entity_poly.pdbx_seq_one_letter_code
_entity_poly.pdbx_strand_id
1 'polypeptide(L)'
;MVKLAKESIIDSILKITDTNELREISNALHQHRTYMNAQATRNFVVGDKVEFEGRRGRTVQGVVKRVKIKNIIVEETNSPFGGRWNVSASLLKKVA
;
A
#
# COMPACT_ATOMS: atom_id res chain seq x y z
N MET A 1 25.46 10.86 5.65
CA MET A 1 24.25 10.65 4.84
C MET A 1 23.22 11.68 5.23
N VAL A 2 22.84 12.48 4.27
CA VAL A 2 21.81 13.48 4.53
C VAL A 2 20.46 12.78 4.53
N LYS A 3 19.92 12.62 5.70
CA LYS A 3 18.54 12.23 5.85
C LYS A 3 17.71 13.47 5.57
N LEU A 4 17.10 13.56 4.38
CA LEU A 4 16.10 14.57 4.14
C LEU A 4 15.00 14.33 5.15
N ALA A 5 14.93 15.18 6.16
CA ALA A 5 13.93 15.07 7.16
C ALA A 5 12.56 15.20 6.49
N LYS A 6 11.70 14.25 6.72
CA LYS A 6 10.31 14.25 6.31
C LYS A 6 9.65 15.61 6.62
N GLU A 7 9.98 16.19 7.75
CA GLU A 7 9.50 17.48 8.21
C GLU A 7 9.91 18.63 7.28
N SER A 8 11.12 18.60 6.72
CA SER A 8 11.57 19.61 5.76
C SER A 8 10.75 19.60 4.47
N ILE A 9 10.39 18.40 4.01
CA ILE A 9 9.54 18.24 2.83
C ILE A 9 8.14 18.75 3.11
N ILE A 10 7.57 18.40 4.25
CA ILE A 10 6.25 18.86 4.67
C ILE A 10 6.24 20.39 4.82
N ASP A 11 7.24 20.96 5.46
CA ASP A 11 7.35 22.42 5.60
C ASP A 11 7.41 23.12 4.25
N SER A 12 8.16 22.58 3.32
CA SER A 12 8.24 23.12 1.96
C SER A 12 6.87 23.11 1.28
N ILE A 13 6.11 22.03 1.43
CA ILE A 13 4.76 21.92 0.88
C ILE A 13 3.83 22.94 1.51
N LEU A 14 3.89 23.11 2.83
CA LEU A 14 3.03 24.04 3.57
C LEU A 14 3.30 25.50 3.21
N LYS A 15 4.49 25.83 2.71
CA LYS A 15 4.84 27.17 2.28
C LYS A 15 4.38 27.50 0.86
N ILE A 16 3.92 26.51 0.10
CA ILE A 16 3.45 26.72 -1.26
C ILE A 16 2.09 27.38 -1.23
N THR A 17 1.96 28.51 -1.93
CA THR A 17 0.70 29.25 -2.04
C THR A 17 0.07 29.13 -3.41
N ASP A 18 0.79 28.60 -4.39
CA ASP A 18 0.31 28.39 -5.76
C ASP A 18 -0.38 27.03 -5.87
N THR A 19 -1.67 27.05 -6.21
CA THR A 19 -2.47 25.83 -6.39
C THR A 19 -1.96 24.95 -7.52
N ASN A 20 -1.38 25.52 -8.56
CA ASN A 20 -0.83 24.73 -9.67
C ASN A 20 0.40 23.95 -9.24
N GLU A 21 1.27 24.54 -8.42
CA GLU A 21 2.42 23.82 -7.86
C GLU A 21 1.99 22.69 -6.95
N LEU A 22 0.97 22.93 -6.10
CA LEU A 22 0.42 21.87 -5.24
C LEU A 22 -0.16 20.72 -6.04
N ARG A 23 -0.81 21.02 -7.15
CA ARG A 23 -1.35 20.00 -8.05
C ARG A 23 -0.24 19.15 -8.67
N GLU A 24 0.84 19.79 -9.11
CA GLU A 24 1.99 19.09 -9.67
C GLU A 24 2.62 18.13 -8.66
N ILE A 25 2.77 18.59 -7.41
CA ILE A 25 3.30 17.76 -6.31
C ILE A 25 2.36 16.60 -6.03
N SER A 26 1.06 16.85 -5.97
CA SER A 26 0.05 15.82 -5.75
C SER A 26 0.09 14.76 -6.85
N ASN A 27 0.21 15.18 -8.11
CA ASN A 27 0.31 14.27 -9.24
C ASN A 27 1.58 13.41 -9.17
N ALA A 28 2.71 14.03 -8.82
CA ALA A 28 3.97 13.31 -8.65
C ALA A 28 3.88 12.25 -7.55
N LEU A 29 3.26 12.59 -6.42
CA LEU A 29 3.03 11.64 -5.33
C LEU A 29 2.15 10.47 -5.77
N HIS A 30 1.08 10.77 -6.49
CA HIS A 30 0.16 9.75 -6.99
C HIS A 30 0.87 8.80 -7.96
N GLN A 31 1.62 9.32 -8.90
CA GLN A 31 2.38 8.53 -9.86
C GLN A 31 3.40 7.64 -9.16
N HIS A 32 4.10 8.17 -8.18
CA HIS A 32 5.11 7.42 -7.45
C HIS A 32 4.50 6.29 -6.62
N ARG A 33 3.37 6.54 -5.96
CA ARG A 33 2.62 5.50 -5.24
C ARG A 33 2.17 4.39 -6.17
N THR A 34 1.64 4.76 -7.34
CA THR A 34 1.19 3.79 -8.34
C THR A 34 2.35 2.91 -8.80
N TYR A 35 3.50 3.53 -9.06
CA TYR A 35 4.71 2.82 -9.43
C TYR A 35 5.16 1.85 -8.34
N MET A 36 5.22 2.31 -7.08
CA MET A 36 5.63 1.46 -5.96
C MET A 36 4.67 0.30 -5.74
N ASN A 37 3.37 0.53 -5.86
CA ASN A 37 2.37 -0.51 -5.71
C ASN A 37 2.49 -1.56 -6.82
N ALA A 38 2.73 -1.16 -8.05
CA ALA A 38 2.93 -2.09 -9.16
C ALA A 38 4.20 -2.93 -8.95
N GLN A 39 5.26 -2.34 -8.41
CA GLN A 39 6.48 -3.08 -8.04
C GLN A 39 6.20 -4.07 -6.91
N ALA A 40 5.46 -3.65 -5.89
CA ALA A 40 5.16 -4.48 -4.73
C ALA A 40 4.31 -5.71 -5.10
N THR A 41 3.35 -5.58 -6.04
CA THR A 41 2.51 -6.72 -6.45
C THR A 41 3.33 -7.85 -7.09
N ARG A 42 4.46 -7.56 -7.69
CA ARG A 42 5.32 -8.56 -8.32
C ARG A 42 5.96 -9.53 -7.33
N ASN A 43 5.97 -9.17 -6.05
CA ASN A 43 6.55 -10.00 -5.00
C ASN A 43 5.59 -11.09 -4.50
N PHE A 44 4.34 -11.07 -4.95
CA PHE A 44 3.31 -12.00 -4.48
C PHE A 44 2.83 -12.89 -5.62
N VAL A 45 2.56 -14.15 -5.29
CA VAL A 45 1.96 -15.11 -6.21
C VAL A 45 0.74 -15.75 -5.55
N VAL A 46 -0.16 -16.27 -6.38
CA VAL A 46 -1.35 -16.98 -5.89
C VAL A 46 -0.93 -18.15 -5.00
N GLY A 47 -1.55 -18.26 -3.85
CA GLY A 47 -1.23 -19.28 -2.86
C GLY A 47 -0.32 -18.82 -1.73
N ASP A 48 0.30 -17.64 -1.85
CA ASP A 48 1.12 -17.08 -0.77
C ASP A 48 0.28 -16.82 0.47
N LYS A 49 0.83 -17.19 1.63
CA LYS A 49 0.23 -16.85 2.91
C LYS A 49 0.69 -15.46 3.30
N VAL A 50 -0.26 -14.60 3.61
CA VAL A 50 -0.01 -13.19 3.90
C VAL A 50 -0.78 -12.73 5.13
N GLU A 51 -0.34 -11.62 5.69
CA GLU A 51 -1.07 -10.93 6.76
C GLU A 51 -1.06 -9.43 6.50
N PHE A 52 -2.06 -8.75 7.01
CA PHE A 52 -2.15 -7.30 6.94
C PHE A 52 -3.02 -6.79 8.08
N GLU A 53 -2.91 -5.50 8.34
CA GLU A 53 -3.71 -4.84 9.36
C GLU A 53 -5.05 -4.45 8.76
N GLY A 54 -6.12 -5.05 9.27
CA GLY A 54 -7.48 -4.76 8.87
C GLY A 54 -8.12 -3.65 9.70
N ARG A 55 -9.44 -3.66 9.76
CA ARG A 55 -10.19 -2.65 10.51
C ARG A 55 -9.89 -2.75 12.00
N ARG A 56 -9.82 -1.60 12.67
CA ARG A 56 -9.59 -1.48 14.12
C ARG A 56 -8.26 -2.08 14.58
N GLY A 57 -7.25 -2.06 13.72
CA GLY A 57 -5.94 -2.59 14.08
C GLY A 57 -5.87 -4.12 14.20
N ARG A 58 -6.92 -4.82 13.78
CA ARG A 58 -6.95 -6.28 13.80
C ARG A 58 -6.07 -6.85 12.69
N THR A 59 -5.22 -7.80 13.02
CA THR A 59 -4.42 -8.51 12.04
C THR A 59 -5.27 -9.54 11.31
N VAL A 60 -5.32 -9.43 9.99
CA VAL A 60 -6.02 -10.37 9.12
C VAL A 60 -4.99 -11.26 8.45
N GLN A 61 -5.20 -12.56 8.50
CA GLN A 61 -4.37 -13.55 7.82
C GLN A 61 -5.17 -14.18 6.68
N GLY A 62 -4.50 -14.43 5.58
CA GLY A 62 -5.16 -15.02 4.43
C GLY A 62 -4.19 -15.57 3.40
N VAL A 63 -4.77 -15.98 2.29
CA VAL A 63 -4.05 -16.56 1.15
C VAL A 63 -4.33 -15.72 -0.07
N VAL A 64 -3.30 -15.43 -0.85
CA VAL A 64 -3.43 -14.69 -2.10
C VAL A 64 -4.22 -15.51 -3.09
N LYS A 65 -5.33 -14.95 -3.58
CA LYS A 65 -6.18 -15.58 -4.60
C LYS A 65 -5.97 -15.00 -5.98
N ARG A 66 -5.62 -13.74 -6.07
CA ARG A 66 -5.40 -13.08 -7.35
C ARG A 66 -4.44 -11.91 -7.18
N VAL A 67 -3.51 -11.75 -8.09
CA VAL A 67 -2.59 -10.61 -8.14
C VAL A 67 -3.01 -9.71 -9.29
N LYS A 68 -3.40 -8.48 -8.95
CA LYS A 68 -3.74 -7.44 -9.94
C LYS A 68 -2.58 -6.46 -10.07
N ILE A 69 -2.68 -5.52 -10.98
CA ILE A 69 -1.63 -4.53 -11.22
C ILE A 69 -1.35 -3.69 -9.98
N LYS A 70 -2.39 -3.25 -9.27
CA LYS A 70 -2.26 -2.35 -8.11
C LYS A 70 -2.57 -3.01 -6.78
N ASN A 71 -3.40 -4.03 -6.79
CA ASN A 71 -3.94 -4.64 -5.57
C ASN A 71 -3.86 -6.15 -5.64
N ILE A 72 -4.01 -6.76 -4.48
CA ILE A 72 -4.02 -8.21 -4.33
C ILE A 72 -5.31 -8.62 -3.66
N ILE A 73 -5.97 -9.63 -4.21
CA ILE A 73 -7.16 -10.22 -3.61
C ILE A 73 -6.69 -11.30 -2.65
N VAL A 74 -7.06 -11.15 -1.38
CA VAL A 74 -6.70 -12.06 -0.29
C VAL A 74 -7.97 -12.68 0.25
N GLU A 75 -7.99 -14.00 0.39
CA GLU A 75 -9.05 -14.71 1.07
C GLU A 75 -8.66 -14.91 2.53
N GLU A 76 -9.48 -14.39 3.45
CA GLU A 76 -9.24 -14.46 4.87
C GLU A 76 -9.35 -15.91 5.37
N THR A 77 -8.35 -16.36 6.13
CA THR A 77 -8.30 -17.73 6.65
C THR A 77 -8.45 -17.80 8.17
N ASN A 78 -8.28 -16.68 8.88
CA ASN A 78 -8.38 -16.66 10.33
C ASN A 78 -9.74 -16.18 10.84
N SER A 79 -10.76 -16.30 10.01
CA SER A 79 -12.15 -16.00 10.38
C SER A 79 -13.05 -17.15 9.96
N PRO A 80 -14.02 -17.55 10.81
CA PRO A 80 -14.95 -18.64 10.47
C PRO A 80 -15.89 -18.29 9.32
N PHE A 81 -16.07 -17.01 9.05
CA PHE A 81 -16.94 -16.54 7.96
C PHE A 81 -16.21 -16.36 6.63
N GLY A 82 -14.87 -16.39 6.67
CA GLY A 82 -14.07 -16.10 5.51
C GLY A 82 -14.28 -14.66 5.02
N GLY A 83 -13.87 -14.38 3.83
CA GLY A 83 -14.05 -13.07 3.21
C GLY A 83 -12.90 -12.78 2.27
N ARG A 84 -13.19 -11.96 1.27
CA ARG A 84 -12.18 -11.50 0.32
C ARG A 84 -11.87 -10.04 0.58
N TRP A 85 -10.60 -9.75 0.55
CA TRP A 85 -10.09 -8.40 0.74
C TRP A 85 -9.34 -7.96 -0.50
N ASN A 86 -9.59 -6.73 -0.91
CA ASN A 86 -8.83 -6.08 -1.97
C ASN A 86 -7.81 -5.17 -1.29
N VAL A 87 -6.55 -5.61 -1.24
CA VAL A 87 -5.52 -4.98 -0.42
C VAL A 87 -4.37 -4.47 -1.29
N SER A 88 -3.87 -3.28 -0.97
CA SER A 88 -2.65 -2.79 -1.60
C SER A 88 -1.49 -3.69 -1.21
N ALA A 89 -0.67 -4.07 -2.19
CA ALA A 89 0.48 -4.94 -1.95
C ALA A 89 1.46 -4.36 -0.93
N SER A 90 1.54 -3.04 -0.82
CA SER A 90 2.42 -2.38 0.14
C SER A 90 2.03 -2.62 1.61
N LEU A 91 0.78 -3.04 1.86
CA LEU A 91 0.27 -3.34 3.19
C LEU A 91 0.40 -4.80 3.57
N LEU A 92 0.73 -5.67 2.62
CA LEU A 92 0.82 -7.11 2.84
C LEU A 92 2.21 -7.53 3.29
N LYS A 93 2.25 -8.48 4.21
CA LYS A 93 3.47 -9.15 4.63
C LYS A 93 3.32 -10.65 4.38
N LYS A 94 4.36 -11.27 3.82
CA LYS A 94 4.37 -12.71 3.67
C LYS A 94 4.56 -13.38 5.03
N VAL A 95 3.79 -14.43 5.27
CA VAL A 95 3.90 -15.27 6.45
C VAL A 95 4.55 -16.58 6.05
N ALA A 96 5.63 -16.90 6.72
CA ALA A 96 6.34 -18.14 6.45
C ALA A 96 5.55 -19.37 6.91
#